data_5f4723164e62ef701ae2dc842e2eee68
#
_entry.id   5f4723164e62ef701ae2dc842e2eee68
#
_cell.length_a   1.000
_cell.length_b   1.000
_cell.length_c   1.000
_cell.angle_alpha   90.00
_cell.angle_beta   90.00
_cell.angle_gamma   90.00
#
_symmetry.space_group_name_H-M   'P 1'
#
loop_
_entity.id
_entity.type
_entity.pdbx_description
1 polymer ?
#
loop_
_entity_poly.entity_id
_entity_poly.type
_entity_poly.pdbx_seq_one_letter_code
_entity_poly.pdbx_strand_id
1 'polypeptide(L)'
;MMGQANVFFRYAPEKIPYAIERYQRETLRLFDVLDKQLAANECIAGEYSIADMALWPWVKGYGWSGVTLDGLVHLQRWHDLIAERPAVKRGCAVPPALDLGERTQQTVDAGRKFLV
;
A
#
# COMPACT_ATOMS: atom_id res chain seq x y z
N MET A 1 10.02 -0.26 -2.76
CA MET A 1 9.92 -1.71 -2.49
C MET A 1 8.54 -2.27 -2.82
N MET A 2 7.44 -1.68 -2.34
CA MET A 2 6.07 -2.15 -2.66
C MET A 2 5.78 -2.27 -4.16
N GLY A 3 6.26 -1.34 -4.99
CA GLY A 3 6.11 -1.46 -6.46
C GLY A 3 6.67 -2.77 -7.01
N GLN A 4 7.84 -3.20 -6.54
CA GLN A 4 8.41 -4.49 -6.93
C GLN A 4 7.64 -5.68 -6.32
N ALA A 5 7.13 -5.54 -5.09
CA ALA A 5 6.23 -6.55 -4.52
C ALA A 5 4.99 -6.73 -5.42
N ASN A 6 4.38 -5.64 -5.89
CA ASN A 6 3.27 -5.70 -6.84
C ASN A 6 3.65 -6.39 -8.15
N VAL A 7 4.81 -6.06 -8.73
CA VAL A 7 5.27 -6.66 -9.99
C VAL A 7 5.37 -8.18 -9.85
N PHE A 8 6.12 -8.66 -8.88
CA PHE A 8 6.36 -10.11 -8.73
C PHE A 8 5.14 -10.86 -8.19
N PHE A 9 4.34 -10.24 -7.33
CA PHE A 9 3.15 -10.88 -6.76
C PHE A 9 1.96 -10.90 -7.73
N ARG A 10 1.76 -9.83 -8.54
CA ARG A 10 0.57 -9.67 -9.39
C ARG A 10 0.85 -9.80 -10.88
N TYR A 11 1.92 -9.17 -11.38
CA TYR A 11 2.09 -8.93 -12.81
C TYR A 11 3.05 -9.88 -13.50
N ALA A 12 4.08 -10.37 -12.83
CA ALA A 12 5.07 -11.27 -13.42
C ALA A 12 4.39 -12.50 -14.05
N PRO A 13 4.78 -12.88 -15.28
CA PRO A 13 4.20 -14.02 -15.98
C PRO A 13 4.49 -15.34 -15.25
N GLU A 14 5.64 -15.40 -14.59
CA GLU A 14 6.06 -16.54 -13.76
C GLU A 14 6.10 -16.13 -12.29
N LYS A 15 5.68 -17.04 -11.42
CA LYS A 15 5.81 -16.85 -9.98
C LYS A 15 7.23 -17.21 -9.54
N ILE A 16 7.95 -16.21 -9.04
CA ILE A 16 9.30 -16.36 -8.49
C ILE A 16 9.22 -16.22 -6.97
N PRO A 17 9.10 -17.33 -6.22
CA PRO A 17 8.82 -17.29 -4.77
C PRO A 17 9.84 -16.45 -4.00
N TYR A 18 11.12 -16.58 -4.32
CA TYR A 18 12.19 -15.80 -3.69
C TYR A 18 12.01 -14.29 -3.89
N ALA A 19 11.66 -13.83 -5.10
CA ALA A 19 11.45 -12.42 -5.37
C ALA A 19 10.22 -11.88 -4.63
N ILE A 20 9.11 -12.64 -4.64
CA ILE A 20 7.88 -12.30 -3.92
C ILE A 20 8.18 -12.13 -2.43
N GLU A 21 8.76 -13.15 -1.81
CA GLU A 21 9.08 -13.14 -0.38
C GLU A 21 10.03 -12.00 -0.02
N ARG A 22 11.09 -11.77 -0.81
CA ARG A 22 12.07 -10.72 -0.59
C ARG A 22 11.41 -9.33 -0.52
N TYR A 23 10.59 -9.00 -1.52
CA TYR A 23 9.97 -7.66 -1.60
C TYR A 23 8.81 -7.49 -0.62
N GLN A 24 8.06 -8.54 -0.32
CA GLN A 24 7.04 -8.50 0.73
C GLN A 24 7.67 -8.34 2.12
N ARG A 25 8.74 -9.05 2.42
CA ARG A 25 9.49 -8.92 3.69
C ARG A 25 10.06 -7.50 3.85
N GLU A 26 10.64 -6.94 2.81
CA GLU A 26 11.15 -5.57 2.85
C GLU A 26 10.02 -4.54 3.00
N THR A 27 8.87 -4.76 2.39
CA THR A 27 7.68 -3.92 2.60
C THR A 27 7.24 -3.95 4.06
N LEU A 28 7.14 -5.14 4.66
CA LEU A 28 6.78 -5.29 6.08
C LEU A 28 7.82 -4.64 7.00
N ARG A 29 9.11 -4.77 6.68
CA ARG A 29 10.17 -4.09 7.45
C ARG A 29 10.00 -2.57 7.42
N LEU A 30 9.65 -2.00 6.27
CA LEU A 30 9.40 -0.55 6.14
C LEU A 30 8.13 -0.14 6.90
N PHE A 31 7.10 -0.98 6.90
CA PHE A 31 5.89 -0.74 7.68
C PHE A 31 6.17 -0.77 9.18
N ASP A 32 7.04 -1.67 9.67
CA ASP A 32 7.49 -1.69 11.06
C ASP A 32 8.26 -0.40 11.43
N VAL A 33 9.07 0.15 10.52
CA VAL A 33 9.72 1.45 10.72
C VAL A 33 8.69 2.56 10.86
N LEU A 34 7.65 2.58 10.02
CA LEU A 34 6.57 3.56 10.12
C LEU A 34 5.78 3.37 11.42
N ASP A 35 5.46 2.14 11.80
CA ASP A 35 4.73 1.85 13.04
C ASP A 35 5.48 2.38 14.27
N LYS A 36 6.79 2.15 14.34
CA LYS A 36 7.65 2.66 15.42
C LYS A 36 7.68 4.19 15.44
N GLN A 37 7.77 4.85 14.30
CA GLN A 37 7.72 6.30 14.21
C GLN A 37 6.38 6.85 14.70
N LEU A 38 5.30 6.18 14.38
CA LEU A 38 3.93 6.56 14.74
C LEU A 38 3.57 6.20 16.20
N ALA A 39 4.39 5.41 16.89
CA ALA A 39 4.19 5.11 18.30
C ALA A 39 4.26 6.36 19.20
N ALA A 40 5.11 7.33 18.83
CA ALA A 40 5.29 8.57 19.56
C ALA A 40 4.65 9.80 18.87
N ASN A 41 4.11 9.63 17.66
CA ASN A 41 3.61 10.72 16.84
C ASN A 41 2.23 10.38 16.27
N GLU A 42 1.39 11.39 16.15
CA GLU A 42 0.07 11.23 15.49
C GLU A 42 0.23 11.03 13.98
N CYS A 43 1.09 11.83 13.36
CA CYS A 43 1.44 11.78 11.95
C CYS A 43 2.95 11.54 11.77
N ILE A 44 3.39 11.19 10.56
CA ILE A 44 4.77 10.74 10.29
C ILE A 44 5.83 11.77 10.71
N ALA A 45 5.58 13.06 10.44
CA ALA A 45 6.47 14.16 10.82
C ALA A 45 6.00 14.93 12.09
N GLY A 46 5.18 14.29 12.92
CA GLY A 46 4.53 14.90 14.08
C GLY A 46 3.15 15.46 13.73
N GLU A 47 3.10 16.49 12.91
CA GLU A 47 1.87 17.07 12.36
C GLU A 47 1.60 16.56 10.93
N TYR A 48 0.34 16.67 10.49
CA TYR A 48 -0.06 16.28 9.13
C TYR A 48 0.70 17.08 8.07
N SER A 49 1.37 16.38 7.16
CA SER A 49 2.28 16.97 6.21
C SER A 49 2.30 16.22 4.86
N ILE A 50 3.15 16.67 3.96
CA ILE A 50 3.42 15.99 2.68
C ILE A 50 3.95 14.56 2.88
N ALA A 51 4.56 14.24 4.03
CA ALA A 51 5.00 12.89 4.34
C ALA A 51 3.81 11.92 4.41
N ASP A 52 2.73 12.34 5.08
CA ASP A 52 1.49 11.56 5.16
C ASP A 52 0.83 11.43 3.79
N MET A 53 0.77 12.51 3.03
CA MET A 53 0.18 12.53 1.68
C MET A 53 0.93 11.59 0.72
N ALA A 54 2.26 11.52 0.82
CA ALA A 54 3.08 10.70 -0.05
C ALA A 54 3.05 9.20 0.32
N LEU A 55 2.99 8.88 1.62
CA LEU A 55 3.10 7.50 2.10
C LEU A 55 1.75 6.79 2.23
N TRP A 56 0.68 7.51 2.56
CA TRP A 56 -0.63 6.90 2.78
C TRP A 56 -1.17 6.10 1.58
N PRO A 57 -1.08 6.57 0.31
CA PRO A 57 -1.55 5.79 -0.83
C PRO A 57 -0.83 4.44 -0.99
N TRP A 58 0.45 4.39 -0.62
CA TRP A 58 1.21 3.14 -0.63
C TRP A 58 0.72 2.19 0.47
N VAL A 59 0.58 2.70 1.70
CA VAL A 59 0.06 1.89 2.81
C VAL A 59 -1.36 1.42 2.52
N LYS A 60 -2.25 2.27 2.00
CA LYS A 60 -3.60 1.88 1.58
C LYS A 60 -3.60 0.67 0.63
N GLY A 61 -2.60 0.59 -0.24
CA GLY A 61 -2.44 -0.51 -1.20
C GLY A 61 -1.82 -1.79 -0.64
N TYR A 62 -1.68 -1.96 0.67
CA TYR A 62 -0.95 -3.07 1.29
C TYR A 62 -1.42 -4.45 0.81
N GLY A 63 -2.75 -4.68 0.76
CA GLY A 63 -3.32 -5.96 0.33
C GLY A 63 -3.02 -6.29 -1.14
N TRP A 64 -2.85 -5.28 -2.00
CA TRP A 64 -2.45 -5.50 -3.38
C TRP A 64 -1.03 -6.04 -3.49
N SER A 65 -0.15 -5.65 -2.58
CA SER A 65 1.21 -6.18 -2.46
C SER A 65 1.30 -7.55 -1.80
N GLY A 66 0.19 -8.07 -1.29
CA GLY A 66 0.12 -9.36 -0.58
C GLY A 66 0.71 -9.31 0.83
N VAL A 67 0.67 -8.13 1.48
CA VAL A 67 1.08 -7.97 2.89
C VAL A 67 -0.11 -7.54 3.74
N THR A 68 0.02 -7.59 5.07
CA THR A 68 -1.01 -7.19 6.03
C THR A 68 -0.49 -6.09 6.97
N LEU A 69 -1.40 -5.45 7.69
CA LEU A 69 -1.07 -4.51 8.77
C LEU A 69 -1.21 -5.17 10.16
N ASP A 70 -1.39 -6.49 10.22
CA ASP A 70 -1.58 -7.21 11.48
C ASP A 70 -0.38 -7.00 12.42
N GLY A 71 -0.68 -6.62 13.66
CA GLY A 71 0.33 -6.33 14.68
C GLY A 71 0.96 -4.93 14.60
N LEU A 72 0.68 -4.14 13.56
CA LEU A 72 1.19 -2.78 13.37
C LEU A 72 0.12 -1.76 13.82
N VAL A 73 -0.10 -1.70 15.13
CA VAL A 73 -1.24 -0.97 15.74
C VAL A 73 -1.18 0.54 15.52
N HIS A 74 0.01 1.13 15.52
CA HIS A 74 0.18 2.56 15.31
C HIS A 74 0.03 2.93 13.84
N LEU A 75 0.55 2.09 12.95
CA LEU A 75 0.39 2.24 11.51
C LEU A 75 -1.09 2.09 11.12
N GLN A 76 -1.80 1.11 11.69
CA GLN A 76 -3.24 0.94 11.47
C GLN A 76 -4.03 2.17 11.94
N ARG A 77 -3.76 2.65 13.15
CA ARG A 77 -4.37 3.88 13.68
C ARG A 77 -4.16 5.07 12.72
N TRP A 78 -2.92 5.29 12.28
CA TRP A 78 -2.59 6.36 11.35
C TRP A 78 -3.27 6.19 9.99
N HIS A 79 -3.28 4.97 9.45
CA HIS A 79 -3.95 4.65 8.19
C HIS A 79 -5.43 5.06 8.25
N ASP A 80 -6.13 4.71 9.34
CA ASP A 80 -7.55 4.99 9.51
C ASP A 80 -7.80 6.48 9.76
N LEU A 81 -6.95 7.14 10.55
CA LEU A 81 -7.00 8.59 10.78
C LEU A 81 -6.92 9.37 9.45
N ILE A 82 -5.98 9.03 8.59
CA ILE A 82 -5.81 9.70 7.30
C ILE A 82 -6.98 9.38 6.35
N ALA A 83 -7.48 8.14 6.36
CA ALA A 83 -8.62 7.72 5.55
C ALA A 83 -9.88 8.55 5.83
N GLU A 84 -10.09 8.98 7.08
CA GLU A 84 -11.25 9.76 7.49
C GLU A 84 -11.22 11.22 7.05
N ARG A 85 -10.09 11.74 6.60
CA ARG A 85 -9.96 13.14 6.14
C ARG A 85 -10.87 13.40 4.93
N PRO A 86 -11.69 14.47 4.95
CA PRO A 86 -12.63 14.76 3.84
C PRO A 86 -11.94 14.91 2.47
N ALA A 87 -10.74 15.49 2.44
CA ALA A 87 -9.96 15.65 1.20
C ALA A 87 -9.49 14.28 0.66
N VAL A 88 -9.09 13.36 1.54
CA VAL A 88 -8.69 12.00 1.16
C VAL A 88 -9.88 11.21 0.62
N LYS A 89 -11.04 11.28 1.29
CA LYS A 89 -12.28 10.66 0.81
C LYS A 89 -12.67 11.17 -0.58
N ARG A 90 -12.63 12.50 -0.79
CA ARG A 90 -12.90 13.06 -2.13
C ARG A 90 -11.88 12.62 -3.17
N GLY A 91 -10.59 12.64 -2.84
CA GLY A 91 -9.53 12.20 -3.75
C GLY A 91 -9.65 10.72 -4.14
N CYS A 92 -10.00 9.86 -3.18
CA CYS A 92 -10.20 8.43 -3.43
C CYS A 92 -11.47 8.13 -4.25
N ALA A 93 -12.40 9.06 -4.36
CA ALA A 93 -13.62 8.90 -5.18
C ALA A 93 -13.39 9.24 -6.67
N VAL A 94 -12.19 9.68 -7.05
CA VAL A 94 -11.87 10.08 -8.43
C VAL A 94 -10.60 9.32 -8.90
N PRO A 95 -10.71 8.51 -9.98
CA PRO A 95 -11.97 8.10 -10.64
C PRO A 95 -12.87 7.29 -9.69
N PRO A 96 -14.17 7.12 -10.01
CA PRO A 96 -15.06 6.27 -9.22
C PRO A 96 -14.41 4.90 -8.99
N ALA A 97 -14.55 4.37 -7.76
CA ALA A 97 -13.99 3.08 -7.41
C ALA A 97 -14.37 2.03 -8.46
N LEU A 98 -13.39 1.42 -9.08
CA LEU A 98 -13.60 0.30 -9.97
C LEU A 98 -14.07 -0.87 -9.12
N ASP A 99 -15.15 -1.53 -9.53
CA ASP A 99 -15.51 -2.81 -8.94
C ASP A 99 -14.39 -3.81 -9.24
N LEU A 100 -13.59 -4.08 -8.21
CA LEU A 100 -12.36 -4.88 -8.35
C LEU A 100 -12.63 -6.38 -8.45
N GLY A 101 -13.87 -6.85 -8.27
CA GLY A 101 -14.20 -8.26 -8.32
C GLY A 101 -13.93 -8.87 -9.70
N GLU A 102 -14.57 -8.37 -10.75
CA GLU A 102 -14.37 -8.87 -12.12
C GLU A 102 -13.15 -8.26 -12.82
N ARG A 103 -12.68 -7.09 -12.37
CA ARG A 103 -11.60 -6.34 -13.00
C ARG A 103 -10.20 -6.68 -12.53
N THR A 104 -10.05 -7.49 -11.48
CA THR A 104 -8.71 -7.84 -10.96
C THR A 104 -7.85 -8.47 -12.06
N GLN A 105 -8.39 -9.41 -12.81
CA GLN A 105 -7.67 -10.06 -13.90
C GLN A 105 -7.40 -9.10 -15.06
N GLN A 106 -8.39 -8.29 -15.44
CA GLN A 106 -8.22 -7.28 -16.50
C GLN A 106 -7.17 -6.23 -16.13
N THR A 107 -7.15 -5.80 -14.86
CA THR A 107 -6.14 -4.85 -14.36
C THR A 107 -4.74 -5.46 -14.38
N VAL A 108 -4.62 -6.73 -14.01
CA VAL A 108 -3.35 -7.46 -14.06
C VAL A 108 -2.88 -7.61 -15.51
N ASP A 109 -3.76 -7.99 -16.43
CA ASP A 109 -3.40 -8.20 -17.84
C ASP A 109 -3.04 -6.88 -18.54
N ALA A 110 -3.75 -5.79 -18.22
CA ALA A 110 -3.37 -4.46 -18.69
C ALA A 110 -2.02 -4.01 -18.13
N GLY A 111 -1.78 -4.22 -16.83
CA GLY A 111 -0.50 -3.88 -16.18
C GLY A 111 0.67 -4.68 -16.74
N ARG A 112 0.48 -5.95 -17.09
CA ARG A 112 1.53 -6.78 -17.73
C ARG A 112 2.07 -6.17 -19.01
N LYS A 113 1.24 -5.56 -19.81
CA LYS A 113 1.66 -4.93 -21.08
C LYS A 113 2.64 -3.77 -20.89
N PHE A 114 2.67 -3.15 -19.72
CA PHE A 114 3.48 -1.96 -19.44
C PHE A 114 4.61 -2.22 -18.43
N LEU A 115 4.48 -3.23 -17.59
CA LEU A 115 5.37 -3.46 -16.43
C LEU A 115 6.26 -4.70 -16.59
N VAL A 116 5.93 -5.58 -17.51
CA VAL A 116 6.61 -6.84 -17.83
C VAL A 116 6.55 -7.04 -19.35
#